data_fe666bc571c970ca3a7d75befb48f833
#
_entry.id   fe666bc571c970ca3a7d75befb48f833
#
_cell.length_a   1.000
_cell.length_b   1.000
_cell.length_c   1.000
_cell.angle_alpha   90.00
_cell.angle_beta   90.00
_cell.angle_gamma   90.00
#
_symmetry.space_group_name_H-M   'P 1'
#
loop_
_entity.id
_entity.type
_entity.pdbx_description
1 polymer ?
#
loop_
_entity_poly.entity_id
_entity_poly.type
_entity_poly.pdbx_seq_one_letter_code
_entity_poly.pdbx_strand_id
1 'polypeptide(L)'
;MANQPKTSNKMAIQADPQVAVGVYSNLMMISHRREEFVLDFLFVQPARGQQTAAVASLRSRVVTTPEHLKRILRALEENIRRYESTHGPIQESTDLPRIVH
;
A
#
# COMPACT_ATOMS: atom_id res chain seq x y z
N MET A 1 11.35 -17.66 -36.40
CA MET A 1 11.37 -17.35 -36.03
C MET A 1 11.04 -16.96 -35.40
N ALA A 2 10.96 -16.88 -35.14
CA ALA A 2 10.63 -16.63 -34.47
C ALA A 2 10.42 -15.66 -34.08
N ASN A 3 10.05 -15.29 -33.95
CA ASN A 3 9.78 -14.35 -33.67
C ASN A 3 9.61 -14.04 -32.41
N GLN A 4 10.21 -13.56 -32.02
CA GLN A 4 10.25 -13.21 -30.91
C GLN A 4 9.61 -12.18 -30.62
N PRO A 5 9.05 -12.29 -29.90
CA PRO A 5 8.15 -11.39 -29.66
C PRO A 5 8.69 -10.18 -29.09
N LYS A 6 8.74 -9.27 -29.83
CA LYS A 6 8.99 -8.12 -29.35
C LYS A 6 7.96 -7.69 -28.48
N THR A 7 6.85 -8.27 -28.54
CA THR A 7 5.74 -8.01 -27.67
C THR A 7 5.97 -8.52 -26.31
N SER A 8 7.14 -9.02 -26.07
CA SER A 8 7.43 -9.57 -24.76
C SER A 8 7.28 -8.59 -23.64
N ASN A 9 7.16 -7.29 -23.90
CA ASN A 9 6.94 -6.34 -22.84
C ASN A 9 5.52 -6.33 -22.34
N LYS A 10 4.61 -6.91 -23.09
CA LYS A 10 3.25 -6.99 -22.62
C LYS A 10 3.13 -8.12 -21.63
N MET A 11 2.33 -7.92 -20.61
CA MET A 11 2.08 -8.98 -19.66
C MET A 11 0.59 -9.10 -19.43
N ALA A 12 0.17 -10.32 -19.14
CA ALA A 12 -1.21 -10.59 -18.78
C ALA A 12 -1.30 -10.60 -17.26
N ILE A 13 -2.31 -9.95 -16.72
CA ILE A 13 -2.52 -9.91 -15.29
C ILE A 13 -3.60 -10.91 -14.95
N GLN A 14 -3.26 -11.85 -14.08
CA GLN A 14 -4.22 -12.81 -13.56
C GLN A 14 -4.63 -12.34 -12.18
N ALA A 15 -5.90 -12.25 -11.94
CA ALA A 15 -6.41 -11.76 -10.67
C ALA A 15 -7.34 -12.79 -10.05
N ASP A 16 -6.91 -13.32 -8.89
CA ASP A 16 -7.79 -14.15 -8.09
C ASP A 16 -8.95 -13.26 -7.62
N PRO A 17 -10.21 -13.68 -7.82
CA PRO A 17 -11.33 -12.83 -7.43
C PRO A 17 -11.31 -12.41 -5.96
N GLN A 18 -10.83 -13.28 -5.07
CA GLN A 18 -10.75 -12.92 -3.67
C GLN A 18 -9.71 -11.87 -3.40
N VAL A 19 -8.62 -11.90 -4.16
CA VAL A 19 -7.58 -10.89 -4.02
C VAL A 19 -8.01 -9.59 -4.67
N ALA A 20 -8.71 -9.67 -5.79
CA ALA A 20 -9.11 -8.50 -6.55
C ALA A 20 -10.12 -7.62 -5.81
N VAL A 21 -10.84 -8.19 -4.86
CA VAL A 21 -11.75 -7.40 -4.03
C VAL A 21 -11.00 -6.36 -3.24
N GLY A 22 -9.77 -6.69 -2.81
CA GLY A 22 -8.96 -5.78 -2.04
C GLY A 22 -9.28 -5.81 -0.56
N VAL A 23 -8.51 -5.05 0.20
CA VAL A 23 -8.75 -4.88 1.63
C VAL A 23 -8.69 -3.40 1.94
N TYR A 24 -9.49 -2.96 2.89
CA TYR A 24 -9.45 -1.58 3.35
C TYR A 24 -8.41 -1.45 4.46
N SER A 25 -7.62 -0.41 4.40
CA SER A 25 -6.60 -0.13 5.41
C SER A 25 -6.57 1.36 5.67
N ASN A 26 -6.40 1.72 6.94
CA ASN A 26 -6.26 3.11 7.33
C ASN A 26 -4.96 3.37 8.07
N LEU A 27 -4.07 2.39 8.11
CA LEU A 27 -2.78 2.54 8.77
C LEU A 27 -1.79 1.62 8.10
N MET A 28 -0.58 2.08 7.92
CA MET A 28 0.46 1.26 7.33
C MET A 28 1.72 1.34 8.18
N MET A 29 2.29 0.20 8.49
CA MET A 29 3.59 0.10 9.14
C MET A 29 4.57 -0.43 8.12
N ILE A 30 5.79 0.07 8.17
CA ILE A 30 6.81 -0.41 7.25
C ILE A 30 8.07 -0.74 8.04
N SER A 31 8.70 -1.82 7.65
CA SER A 31 9.97 -2.22 8.24
C SER A 31 10.86 -2.79 7.15
N HIS A 32 12.12 -2.98 7.45
CA HIS A 32 13.03 -3.48 6.44
C HIS A 32 14.16 -4.28 7.04
N ARG A 33 14.70 -5.13 6.20
CA ARG A 33 15.99 -5.76 6.39
C ARG A 33 16.82 -5.38 5.17
N ARG A 34 18.02 -5.93 5.11
CA ARG A 34 18.90 -5.56 4.02
C ARG A 34 18.33 -5.93 2.65
N GLU A 35 17.66 -7.08 2.56
CA GLU A 35 17.18 -7.60 1.29
C GLU A 35 15.73 -7.33 0.98
N GLU A 36 14.98 -6.82 1.92
CA GLU A 36 13.53 -6.72 1.74
C GLU A 36 12.92 -5.62 2.56
N PHE A 37 11.78 -5.14 2.07
CA PHE A 37 10.90 -4.25 2.84
C PHE A 37 9.59 -4.97 3.07
N VAL A 38 9.00 -4.73 4.23
CA VAL A 38 7.72 -5.32 4.60
C VAL A 38 6.75 -4.19 4.85
N LEU A 39 5.65 -4.18 4.09
CA LEU A 39 4.59 -3.20 4.25
C LEU A 39 3.40 -3.91 4.85
N ASP A 40 3.00 -3.49 6.05
CA ASP A 40 1.86 -4.06 6.75
C ASP A 40 0.72 -3.07 6.71
N PHE A 41 -0.40 -3.51 6.15
CA PHE A 41 -1.59 -2.68 6.05
C PHE A 41 -2.57 -3.12 7.11
N LEU A 42 -2.95 -2.18 7.98
CA LEU A 42 -3.77 -2.49 9.13
C LEU A 42 -5.07 -1.69 9.09
N PHE A 43 -6.04 -2.20 9.80
CA PHE A 43 -7.27 -1.47 10.05
C PHE A 43 -7.35 -1.18 11.54
N VAL A 44 -7.42 0.10 11.86
CA VAL A 44 -7.49 0.54 13.24
C VAL A 44 -8.91 0.90 13.57
N GLN A 45 -9.43 0.28 14.64
CA GLN A 45 -10.72 0.64 15.19
C GLN A 45 -10.47 1.45 16.45
N PRO A 46 -11.01 2.65 16.53
CA PRO A 46 -10.83 3.46 17.73
C PRO A 46 -11.48 2.78 18.94
N ALA A 47 -11.00 3.12 20.13
CA ALA A 47 -11.59 2.62 21.35
C ALA A 47 -13.02 3.11 21.47
N ARG A 48 -13.90 2.25 21.97
CA ARG A 48 -15.30 2.56 22.15
C ARG A 48 -15.75 2.19 23.53
N GLY A 49 -16.69 2.97 24.04
CA GLY A 49 -17.29 2.71 25.34
C GLY A 49 -16.24 2.64 26.41
N GLN A 50 -16.14 1.50 27.05
CA GLN A 50 -15.20 1.32 28.14
C GLN A 50 -13.85 0.79 27.71
N GLN A 51 -13.63 0.62 26.43
CA GLN A 51 -12.32 0.22 25.94
C GLN A 51 -11.34 1.34 26.15
N THR A 52 -10.12 0.99 26.56
CA THR A 52 -9.11 1.97 26.84
C THR A 52 -8.06 2.08 25.73
N ALA A 53 -8.13 1.23 24.72
CA ALA A 53 -7.14 1.22 23.65
C ALA A 53 -7.79 0.91 22.32
N ALA A 54 -7.22 1.46 21.27
CA ALA A 54 -7.64 1.10 19.93
C ALA A 54 -7.10 -0.29 19.59
N VAL A 55 -7.78 -0.95 18.66
CA VAL A 55 -7.37 -2.27 18.18
C VAL A 55 -6.96 -2.13 16.73
N ALA A 56 -5.78 -2.61 16.41
CA ALA A 56 -5.28 -2.62 15.05
C ALA A 56 -5.18 -4.05 14.55
N SER A 57 -5.81 -4.32 13.43
CA SER A 57 -5.81 -5.65 12.83
C SER A 57 -4.99 -5.64 11.55
N LEU A 58 -4.10 -6.60 11.42
CA LEU A 58 -3.32 -6.73 10.20
C LEU A 58 -4.21 -7.28 9.10
N ARG A 59 -4.32 -6.53 8.00
CA ARG A 59 -5.19 -6.90 6.90
C ARG A 59 -4.41 -7.50 5.74
N SER A 60 -3.22 -7.03 5.51
CA SER A 60 -2.42 -7.52 4.39
C SER A 60 -0.96 -7.18 4.64
N ARG A 61 -0.09 -8.06 4.23
CA ARG A 61 1.35 -7.85 4.31
C ARG A 61 1.94 -8.05 2.94
N VAL A 62 2.73 -7.09 2.51
CA VAL A 62 3.41 -7.16 1.22
C VAL A 62 4.90 -7.10 1.48
N VAL A 63 5.63 -8.06 0.93
CA VAL A 63 7.08 -8.11 1.05
C VAL A 63 7.66 -7.83 -0.32
N THR A 64 8.62 -6.93 -0.41
CA THR A 64 9.18 -6.57 -1.69
C THR A 64 10.66 -6.23 -1.55
N THR A 65 11.33 -6.08 -2.68
CA THR A 65 12.75 -5.75 -2.69
C THR A 65 12.96 -4.26 -2.48
N PRO A 66 14.15 -3.86 -2.00
CA PRO A 66 14.45 -2.43 -1.88
C PRO A 66 14.33 -1.69 -3.20
N GLU A 67 14.75 -2.31 -4.27
CA GLU A 67 14.70 -1.67 -5.58
C GLU A 67 13.25 -1.41 -6.00
N HIS A 68 12.38 -2.41 -5.81
CA HIS A 68 10.99 -2.24 -6.18
C HIS A 68 10.28 -1.23 -5.29
N LEU A 69 10.70 -1.15 -4.03
CA LEU A 69 10.10 -0.17 -3.14
C LEU A 69 10.33 1.26 -3.63
N LYS A 70 11.49 1.52 -4.23
CA LYS A 70 11.71 2.84 -4.80
C LYS A 70 10.76 3.12 -5.96
N ARG A 71 10.44 2.10 -6.74
CA ARG A 71 9.45 2.25 -7.81
C ARG A 71 8.06 2.47 -7.26
N ILE A 72 7.73 1.79 -6.17
CA ILE A 72 6.44 2.00 -5.51
C ILE A 72 6.34 3.44 -5.04
N LEU A 73 7.38 3.97 -4.43
CA LEU A 73 7.37 5.34 -3.94
C LEU A 73 7.12 6.33 -5.08
N ARG A 74 7.81 6.14 -6.19
CA ARG A 74 7.61 7.04 -7.32
C ARG A 74 6.21 6.96 -7.88
N ALA A 75 5.66 5.75 -7.96
CA ALA A 75 4.30 5.58 -8.46
C ALA A 75 3.28 6.24 -7.53
N LEU A 76 3.49 6.12 -6.23
CA LEU A 76 2.62 6.77 -5.26
C LEU A 76 2.69 8.29 -5.41
N GLU A 77 3.89 8.83 -5.48
CA GLU A 77 4.05 10.27 -5.61
C GLU A 77 3.39 10.80 -6.88
N GLU A 78 3.55 10.09 -7.98
CA GLU A 78 2.98 10.52 -9.24
C GLU A 78 1.45 10.47 -9.20
N ASN A 79 0.90 9.43 -8.62
CA ASN A 79 -0.55 9.30 -8.55
C ASN A 79 -1.18 10.32 -7.60
N ILE A 80 -0.52 10.60 -6.49
CA ILE A 80 -0.99 11.65 -5.59
C ILE A 80 -1.00 12.99 -6.31
N ARG A 81 0.04 13.25 -7.08
CA ARG A 81 0.13 14.51 -7.82
C ARG A 81 -1.01 14.64 -8.82
N ARG A 82 -1.31 13.57 -9.54
CA ARG A 82 -2.44 13.58 -10.49
C ARG A 82 -3.76 13.77 -9.78
N TYR A 83 -3.94 13.09 -8.67
CA TYR A 83 -5.17 13.24 -7.89
C TYR A 83 -5.35 14.68 -7.45
N GLU A 84 -4.28 15.27 -6.91
CA GLU A 84 -4.40 16.63 -6.38
C GLU A 84 -4.60 17.67 -7.48
N SER A 85 -4.09 17.41 -8.67
CA SER A 85 -4.32 18.35 -9.77
C SER A 85 -5.76 18.33 -10.24
N THR A 86 -6.49 17.26 -10.01
CA THR A 86 -7.89 17.15 -10.39
C THR A 86 -8.83 17.55 -9.26
N HIS A 87 -8.50 17.14 -8.04
CA HIS A 87 -9.43 17.26 -6.90
C HIS A 87 -8.96 18.22 -5.81
N GLY A 88 -7.79 18.82 -5.99
CA GLY A 88 -7.24 19.72 -4.98
C GLY A 88 -6.40 19.00 -3.96
N PRO A 89 -5.71 19.76 -3.11
CA PRO A 89 -4.77 19.17 -2.14
C PRO A 89 -5.47 18.23 -1.19
N ILE A 90 -4.77 17.12 -0.87
CA ILE A 90 -5.27 16.19 0.10
C ILE A 90 -5.02 16.76 1.48
N GLN A 91 -6.08 16.81 2.29
CA GLN A 91 -5.97 17.30 3.66
C GLN A 91 -5.72 16.11 4.57
N GLU A 92 -4.67 16.17 5.37
CA GLU A 92 -4.36 15.08 6.26
C GLU A 92 -4.98 15.34 7.63
N SER A 93 -5.65 14.30 8.13
CA SER A 93 -6.25 14.34 9.44
C SER A 93 -5.27 13.83 10.48
N THR A 94 -5.36 14.33 11.70
CA THR A 94 -4.55 13.81 12.78
C THR A 94 -5.32 12.85 13.67
N ASP A 95 -6.46 12.37 13.19
CA ASP A 95 -7.33 11.52 14.00
C ASP A 95 -6.76 10.14 14.27
N LEU A 96 -5.87 9.66 13.44
CA LEU A 96 -5.29 8.33 13.62
C LEU A 96 -3.94 8.43 14.28
N PRO A 97 -3.56 7.43 15.08
CA PRO A 97 -2.26 7.44 15.71
C PRO A 97 -1.15 7.40 14.67
N ARG A 98 -0.06 8.06 14.98
CA ARG A 98 1.10 7.98 14.11
C ARG A 98 1.89 6.75 14.42
N ILE A 99 2.45 6.17 13.37
CA ILE A 99 3.31 5.02 13.51
C ILE A 99 4.75 5.49 13.39
N VAL A 100 5.56 5.08 14.34
CA VAL A 100 6.98 5.38 14.33
C VAL A 100 7.74 4.10 14.02
N HIS A 101 8.63 4.18 13.07
CA HIS A 101 9.34 2.98 12.61
C HIS A 101 10.79 2.99 13.00
#